data_25468813ec051cacd6d1aebabc368384
#
_entry.id   25468813ec051cacd6d1aebabc368384
#
_cell.length_a   1.000
_cell.length_b   1.000
_cell.length_c   1.000
_cell.angle_alpha   90.00
_cell.angle_beta   90.00
_cell.angle_gamma   90.00
#
_symmetry.space_group_name_H-M   'P 1'
#
loop_
_entity.id
_entity.type
_entity.pdbx_description
1 polymer ?
#
loop_
_entity_poly.entity_id
_entity_poly.type
_entity_poly.pdbx_seq_one_letter_code
_entity_poly.pdbx_strand_id
1 'polypeptide(L)'
;MKSFGDLVKQAQKMQRQVAEAEERLAEERHQASAGGGMVTAVVDGRQRLIEVKIGPDALEQGDATLLEDLVLTAIGEAQRASEAHRKETLGKLTGGMDLPF
;
A
#
# COMPACT_ATOMS: atom_id res chain seq x y z
N MET A 1 38.08 7.95 -4.17
CA MET A 1 37.20 8.81 -3.35
C MET A 1 36.26 9.58 -4.26
N LYS A 2 34.97 9.55 -3.93
CA LYS A 2 33.97 10.24 -4.76
C LYS A 2 33.97 11.73 -4.46
N SER A 3 33.85 12.52 -5.51
CA SER A 3 33.75 13.99 -5.37
C SER A 3 32.32 14.34 -4.87
N PHE A 4 32.19 15.60 -4.43
CA PHE A 4 30.88 16.13 -4.06
C PHE A 4 29.87 16.04 -5.23
N GLY A 5 30.34 16.34 -6.46
CA GLY A 5 29.52 16.22 -7.66
C GLY A 5 29.03 14.81 -7.90
N ASP A 6 29.87 13.80 -7.63
CA ASP A 6 29.47 12.39 -7.76
C ASP A 6 28.41 12.01 -6.74
N LEU A 7 28.52 12.52 -5.52
CA LEU A 7 27.51 12.27 -4.47
C LEU A 7 26.18 12.89 -4.84
N VAL A 8 26.18 14.09 -5.40
CA VAL A 8 24.96 14.78 -5.86
C VAL A 8 24.30 13.97 -6.98
N LYS A 9 25.08 13.48 -7.94
CA LYS A 9 24.54 12.65 -9.03
C LYS A 9 23.92 11.38 -8.52
N GLN A 10 24.54 10.73 -7.52
CA GLN A 10 23.97 9.51 -6.92
C GLN A 10 22.65 9.81 -6.19
N ALA A 11 22.60 10.91 -5.46
CA ALA A 11 21.38 11.32 -4.78
C ALA A 11 20.25 11.60 -5.77
N GLN A 12 20.56 12.28 -6.87
CA GLN A 12 19.58 12.56 -7.93
C GLN A 12 19.09 11.28 -8.60
N LYS A 13 19.99 10.33 -8.84
CA LYS A 13 19.63 9.03 -9.41
C LYS A 13 18.68 8.27 -8.48
N MET A 14 19.00 8.22 -7.20
CA MET A 14 18.13 7.57 -6.19
C MET A 14 16.76 8.24 -6.15
N GLN A 15 16.73 9.57 -6.16
CA GLN A 15 15.48 10.34 -6.15
C GLN A 15 14.59 9.98 -7.35
N ARG A 16 15.19 9.87 -8.55
CA ARG A 16 14.45 9.44 -9.73
C ARG A 16 13.93 8.01 -9.62
N GLN A 17 14.75 7.11 -9.10
CA GLN A 17 14.36 5.71 -8.92
C GLN A 17 13.20 5.57 -7.93
N VAL A 18 13.24 6.34 -6.84
CA VAL A 18 12.14 6.37 -5.87
C VAL A 18 10.86 6.91 -6.52
N ALA A 19 10.96 8.00 -7.27
CA ALA A 19 9.82 8.60 -7.96
C ALA A 19 9.20 7.62 -8.97
N GLU A 20 10.02 6.91 -9.75
CA GLU A 20 9.55 5.90 -10.69
C GLU A 20 8.90 4.72 -9.97
N ALA A 21 9.47 4.30 -8.85
CA ALA A 21 8.89 3.23 -8.04
C ALA A 21 7.53 3.63 -7.48
N GLU A 22 7.40 4.87 -7.00
CA GLU A 22 6.13 5.40 -6.50
C GLU A 22 5.05 5.40 -7.60
N GLU A 23 5.41 5.74 -8.83
CA GLU A 23 4.48 5.69 -9.96
C GLU A 23 4.02 4.27 -10.24
N ARG A 24 4.93 3.29 -10.20
CA ARG A 24 4.58 1.89 -10.39
C ARG A 24 3.69 1.36 -9.26
N LEU A 25 4.01 1.75 -8.01
CA LEU A 25 3.22 1.38 -6.84
C LEU A 25 1.78 1.88 -6.95
N ALA A 26 1.58 3.09 -7.49
CA ALA A 26 0.25 3.66 -7.66
C ALA A 26 -0.63 2.82 -8.59
N GLU A 27 -0.04 2.04 -9.49
CA GLU A 27 -0.77 1.17 -10.41
C GLU A 27 -1.03 -0.23 -9.84
N GLU A 28 -0.41 -0.59 -8.73
CA GLU A 28 -0.61 -1.88 -8.10
C GLU A 28 -1.96 -1.95 -7.39
N ARG A 29 -2.43 -3.18 -7.20
CA ARG A 29 -3.69 -3.44 -6.48
C ARG A 29 -3.43 -4.50 -5.43
N HIS A 30 -3.73 -4.15 -4.18
CA HIS A 30 -3.63 -5.04 -3.03
C HIS A 30 -5.02 -5.21 -2.45
N GLN A 31 -5.44 -6.45 -2.26
CA GLN A 31 -6.79 -6.79 -1.86
C GLN A 31 -6.78 -7.56 -0.54
N ALA A 32 -7.75 -7.29 0.29
CA ALA A 32 -7.98 -8.05 1.52
C ALA A 32 -9.47 -8.15 1.77
N SER A 33 -9.88 -9.17 2.52
CA SER A 33 -11.28 -9.43 2.84
C SER A 33 -11.46 -9.59 4.33
N ALA A 34 -12.69 -9.39 4.78
CA ALA A 34 -13.09 -9.62 6.16
C ALA A 34 -14.42 -10.39 6.19
N GLY A 35 -14.65 -11.12 7.28
CA GLY A 35 -15.89 -11.88 7.47
C GLY A 35 -16.08 -13.00 6.46
N GLY A 36 -15.02 -13.73 6.11
CA GLY A 36 -15.11 -14.80 5.15
C GLY A 36 -15.45 -14.36 3.74
N GLY A 37 -15.06 -13.14 3.38
CA GLY A 37 -15.31 -12.59 2.06
C GLY A 37 -16.55 -11.71 1.96
N MET A 38 -17.22 -11.43 3.09
CA MET A 38 -18.39 -10.55 3.09
C MET A 38 -18.09 -9.14 2.66
N VAL A 39 -16.90 -8.65 3.01
CA VAL A 39 -16.41 -7.33 2.60
C VAL A 39 -15.00 -7.48 2.04
N THR A 40 -14.74 -6.86 0.90
CA THR A 40 -13.43 -6.86 0.27
C THR A 40 -13.00 -5.42 0.02
N ALA A 41 -11.75 -5.10 0.34
CA ALA A 41 -11.18 -3.79 0.07
C ALA A 41 -10.00 -3.93 -0.88
N VAL A 42 -9.84 -2.96 -1.77
CA VAL A 42 -8.71 -2.87 -2.71
C VAL A 42 -8.03 -1.53 -2.52
N VAL A 43 -6.73 -1.55 -2.31
CA VAL A 43 -5.90 -0.35 -2.22
C VAL A 43 -4.80 -0.42 -3.28
N ASP A 44 -4.21 0.73 -3.62
CA ASP A 44 -3.02 0.72 -4.48
C ASP A 44 -1.76 0.48 -3.64
N GLY A 45 -0.59 0.49 -4.28
CA GLY A 45 0.69 0.27 -3.59
C GLY A 45 1.13 1.43 -2.71
N ARG A 46 0.39 2.54 -2.70
CA ARG A 46 0.62 3.70 -1.84
C ARG A 46 -0.43 3.81 -0.74
N GLN A 47 -1.14 2.72 -0.45
CA GLN A 47 -2.19 2.58 0.55
C GLN A 47 -3.44 3.41 0.28
N ARG A 48 -3.61 3.91 -0.94
CA ARG A 48 -4.81 4.65 -1.30
C ARG A 48 -5.96 3.68 -1.53
N LEU A 49 -7.10 3.93 -0.89
CA LEU A 49 -8.29 3.10 -1.07
C LEU A 49 -8.88 3.33 -2.47
N ILE A 50 -9.04 2.25 -3.22
CA ILE A 50 -9.55 2.27 -4.59
C ILE A 50 -10.99 1.78 -4.63
N GLU A 51 -11.31 0.70 -3.91
CA GLU A 51 -12.60 0.06 -4.01
C GLU A 51 -12.95 -0.66 -2.71
N VAL A 52 -14.23 -0.65 -2.36
CA VAL A 52 -14.79 -1.48 -1.30
C VAL A 52 -15.98 -2.21 -1.89
N LYS A 53 -15.99 -3.54 -1.79
CA LYS A 53 -17.12 -4.37 -2.19
C LYS A 53 -17.79 -4.94 -0.96
N ILE A 54 -19.10 -4.75 -0.86
CA ILE A 54 -19.91 -5.28 0.23
C ILE A 54 -20.82 -6.35 -0.37
N GLY A 55 -20.62 -7.59 0.05
CA GLY A 55 -21.43 -8.71 -0.44
C GLY A 55 -22.85 -8.67 0.12
N PRO A 56 -23.81 -9.28 -0.57
CA PRO A 56 -25.20 -9.33 -0.08
C PRO A 56 -25.32 -9.94 1.31
N ASP A 57 -24.50 -10.93 1.63
CA ASP A 57 -24.53 -11.62 2.94
C ASP A 57 -24.23 -10.64 4.07
N ALA A 58 -23.36 -9.66 3.85
CA ALA A 58 -23.04 -8.64 4.86
C ALA A 58 -24.26 -7.76 5.15
N LEU A 59 -25.02 -7.41 4.12
CA LEU A 59 -26.24 -6.61 4.28
C LEU A 59 -27.36 -7.40 4.92
N GLU A 60 -27.46 -8.70 4.62
CA GLU A 60 -28.49 -9.57 5.16
C GLU A 60 -28.39 -9.78 6.67
N GLN A 61 -27.18 -9.54 7.25
CA GLN A 61 -27.00 -9.60 8.69
C GLN A 61 -27.83 -8.55 9.43
N GLY A 62 -28.17 -7.43 8.77
CA GLY A 62 -28.98 -6.38 9.35
C GLY A 62 -28.32 -5.67 10.53
N ASP A 63 -27.01 -5.73 10.64
CA ASP A 63 -26.24 -5.19 11.76
C ASP A 63 -25.21 -4.16 11.23
N ALA A 64 -25.52 -2.89 11.41
CA ALA A 64 -24.66 -1.80 10.93
C ALA A 64 -23.30 -1.80 11.60
N THR A 65 -23.23 -2.11 12.90
CA THR A 65 -21.98 -2.15 13.64
C THR A 65 -21.08 -3.26 13.11
N LEU A 66 -21.63 -4.42 12.83
CA LEU A 66 -20.87 -5.51 12.21
C LEU A 66 -20.33 -5.09 10.85
N LEU A 67 -21.14 -4.46 10.02
CA LEU A 67 -20.72 -4.00 8.71
C LEU A 67 -19.58 -2.98 8.80
N GLU A 68 -19.69 -2.03 9.71
CA GLU A 68 -18.64 -1.04 9.95
C GLU A 68 -17.32 -1.70 10.33
N ASP A 69 -17.37 -2.68 11.23
CA ASP A 69 -16.18 -3.41 11.67
C ASP A 69 -15.55 -4.22 10.53
N LEU A 70 -16.37 -4.85 9.70
CA LEU A 70 -15.88 -5.60 8.55
C LEU A 70 -15.19 -4.69 7.53
N VAL A 71 -15.77 -3.52 7.28
CA VAL A 71 -15.18 -2.52 6.35
C VAL A 71 -13.84 -2.05 6.89
N LEU A 72 -13.77 -1.67 8.16
CA LEU A 72 -12.52 -1.23 8.79
C LEU A 72 -11.44 -2.31 8.73
N THR A 73 -11.82 -3.55 9.01
CA THR A 73 -10.88 -4.68 9.01
C THR A 73 -10.32 -4.93 7.61
N ALA A 74 -11.21 -5.00 6.61
CA ALA A 74 -10.78 -5.25 5.23
C ALA A 74 -9.85 -4.15 4.72
N ILE A 75 -10.21 -2.89 4.94
CA ILE A 75 -9.38 -1.75 4.53
C ILE A 75 -8.04 -1.76 5.25
N GLY A 76 -8.06 -1.97 6.57
CA GLY A 76 -6.83 -1.97 7.37
C GLY A 76 -5.87 -3.07 6.95
N GLU A 77 -6.37 -4.26 6.67
CA GLU A 77 -5.52 -5.37 6.22
C GLU A 77 -4.95 -5.13 4.82
N ALA A 78 -5.75 -4.60 3.90
CA ALA A 78 -5.28 -4.24 2.56
C ALA A 78 -4.18 -3.18 2.64
N GLN A 79 -4.37 -2.17 3.47
CA GLN A 79 -3.38 -1.11 3.66
C GLN A 79 -2.09 -1.62 4.29
N ARG A 80 -2.17 -2.52 5.26
CA ARG A 80 -0.98 -3.12 5.87
C ARG A 80 -0.18 -3.95 4.87
N ALA A 81 -0.86 -4.74 4.05
CA ALA A 81 -0.20 -5.53 3.00
C ALA A 81 0.49 -4.62 1.98
N SER A 82 -0.18 -3.58 1.55
CA SER A 82 0.36 -2.57 0.63
C SER A 82 1.57 -1.85 1.23
N GLU A 83 1.47 -1.45 2.49
CA GLU A 83 2.57 -0.77 3.18
C GLU A 83 3.81 -1.65 3.31
N ALA A 84 3.62 -2.93 3.66
CA ALA A 84 4.72 -3.87 3.76
C ALA A 84 5.43 -4.03 2.41
N HIS A 85 4.67 -4.15 1.33
CA HIS A 85 5.22 -4.26 -0.02
C HIS A 85 5.95 -2.99 -0.44
N ARG A 86 5.39 -1.82 -0.12
CA ARG A 86 6.02 -0.54 -0.41
C ARG A 86 7.37 -0.40 0.29
N LYS A 87 7.42 -0.74 1.57
CA LYS A 87 8.66 -0.70 2.36
C LYS A 87 9.72 -1.62 1.77
N GLU A 88 9.33 -2.82 1.35
CA GLU A 88 10.24 -3.76 0.71
C GLU A 88 10.77 -3.22 -0.62
N THR A 89 9.89 -2.69 -1.46
CA THR A 89 10.24 -2.16 -2.78
C THR A 89 11.20 -0.97 -2.65
N LEU A 90 10.89 -0.01 -1.80
CA LEU A 90 11.72 1.18 -1.60
C LEU A 90 13.01 0.84 -0.86
N GLY A 91 12.96 -0.12 0.05
CA GLY A 91 14.14 -0.60 0.77
C GLY A 91 15.20 -1.17 -0.15
N LYS A 92 14.80 -1.85 -1.21
CA LYS A 92 15.73 -2.37 -2.22
C LYS A 92 16.47 -1.26 -2.96
N LEU A 93 15.79 -0.14 -3.20
CA LEU A 93 16.39 1.02 -3.87
C LEU A 93 17.38 1.76 -2.98
N THR A 94 17.18 1.72 -1.67
CA THR A 94 18.00 2.45 -0.71
C THR A 94 19.10 1.57 -0.10
N GLY A 95 19.24 0.33 -0.57
CA GLY A 95 20.24 -0.59 -0.04
C GLY A 95 19.99 -1.01 1.40
N GLY A 96 18.73 -1.00 1.82
CA GLY A 96 18.35 -1.36 3.18
C GLY A 96 18.45 -0.22 4.19
N MET A 97 18.73 1.01 3.74
CA MET A 97 18.74 2.18 4.63
C MET A 97 17.32 2.51 5.06
N ASP A 98 17.17 2.85 6.34
CA ASP A 98 15.88 3.24 6.90
C ASP A 98 15.62 4.72 6.61
N LEU A 99 14.88 4.98 5.53
CA LEU A 99 14.55 6.34 5.10
C LEU A 99 13.09 6.66 5.40
N PRO A 100 12.77 7.94 5.66
CA PRO A 100 11.42 8.37 6.01
C PRO A 100 10.53 8.53 4.77
N PHE A 101 10.08 7.46 4.23
CA PHE A 101 9.13 7.52 3.12
C PHE A 101 7.70 7.44 3.63
#